data_6e0a3c19e9c96791741c5b48240cc77f
#
_entry.id   6e0a3c19e9c96791741c5b48240cc77f
#
_cell.length_a   1.000
_cell.length_b   1.000
_cell.length_c   1.000
_cell.angle_alpha   90.00
_cell.angle_beta   90.00
_cell.angle_gamma   90.00
#
_symmetry.space_group_name_H-M   'P 1'
#
loop_
_entity.id
_entity.type
_entity.pdbx_description
1 polymer ?
#
loop_
_entity_poly.entity_id
_entity_poly.type
_entity_poly.pdbx_seq_one_letter_code
_entity_poly.pdbx_strand_id
1 'polypeptide(L)'
;KEYQKYIPHVGNEYEFSELLSEMLGELNVSHAGAGFRGTNVSNGDATASLGIFMDYNFKDDGILIEEVISGGPLDKAKFDISPGSIIKKIDGVLIAKNQDVSKYLNRKTDAFMLLEVVNPKTKKEQTITIKPISLGEEIRLLYTRWIKINEKEVDSLSNGQLGYVHIPGMSDAPYRSIYQDMMGKYSDKKGVIVDTRFNGGGDLVADLAMFFTGVPFITYATDAKVVGGEPTSRFTKPTLSIFNESMYSDGHCYASGYTDLKIGKTVGMPVPGTCSFAGWESLPNGSYWGVVPISAKNKAGEWMENNQTEPMIRVKNMPGQIDNGID
;
A
#
# COMPACT_ATOMS: atom_id res chain seq x y z
N LYS A 1 -1.79 -30.69 23.75
CA LYS A 1 -0.96 -31.89 24.00
C LYS A 1 -0.06 -32.20 22.82
N GLU A 2 -0.50 -32.01 21.58
CA GLU A 2 0.27 -32.35 20.39
C GLU A 2 1.55 -31.51 20.26
N TYR A 3 1.49 -30.20 20.49
CA TYR A 3 2.61 -29.27 20.40
C TYR A 3 3.59 -29.38 21.58
N GLN A 4 3.17 -29.93 22.73
CA GLN A 4 4.04 -30.08 23.92
C GLN A 4 5.30 -30.91 23.66
N LYS A 5 5.28 -31.86 22.73
CA LYS A 5 6.43 -32.67 22.36
C LYS A 5 7.57 -31.88 21.73
N TYR A 6 7.29 -30.70 21.15
CA TYR A 6 8.27 -29.84 20.49
C TYR A 6 8.92 -28.85 21.47
N ILE A 7 8.30 -28.57 22.62
CA ILE A 7 8.83 -27.59 23.60
C ILE A 7 10.30 -27.87 24.00
N PRO A 8 10.73 -29.13 24.25
CA PRO A 8 12.12 -29.41 24.60
C PRO A 8 13.13 -29.08 23.48
N HIS A 9 12.67 -28.84 22.25
CA HIS A 9 13.50 -28.53 21.09
C HIS A 9 13.52 -27.03 20.76
N VAL A 10 12.75 -26.22 21.47
CA VAL A 10 12.72 -24.76 21.32
C VAL A 10 13.96 -24.16 21.99
N GLY A 11 14.82 -23.51 21.21
CA GLY A 11 16.08 -22.96 21.66
C GLY A 11 16.07 -21.45 21.99
N ASN A 12 15.04 -20.73 21.53
CA ASN A 12 14.91 -19.27 21.73
C ASN A 12 13.46 -18.81 21.61
N GLU A 13 13.21 -17.53 21.92
CA GLU A 13 11.88 -16.95 21.93
C GLU A 13 11.27 -16.85 20.51
N TYR A 14 12.09 -16.74 19.49
CA TYR A 14 11.63 -16.73 18.11
C TYR A 14 11.02 -18.09 17.74
N GLU A 15 11.75 -19.17 17.96
CA GLU A 15 11.26 -20.54 17.74
C GLU A 15 10.03 -20.86 18.58
N PHE A 16 9.98 -20.32 19.81
CA PHE A 16 8.79 -20.44 20.66
C PHE A 16 7.57 -19.77 20.01
N SER A 17 7.73 -18.55 19.48
CA SER A 17 6.65 -17.85 18.82
C SER A 17 6.18 -18.54 17.53
N GLU A 18 7.10 -19.15 16.76
CA GLU A 18 6.78 -19.98 15.60
C GLU A 18 5.90 -21.17 15.99
N LEU A 19 6.34 -21.96 17.01
CA LEU A 19 5.58 -23.10 17.52
C LEU A 19 4.18 -22.69 18.01
N LEU A 20 4.08 -21.54 18.68
CA LEU A 20 2.80 -21.01 19.14
C LEU A 20 1.92 -20.56 17.98
N SER A 21 2.51 -19.96 16.93
CA SER A 21 1.82 -19.56 15.72
C SER A 21 1.24 -20.77 14.96
N GLU A 22 2.03 -21.83 14.81
CA GLU A 22 1.58 -23.09 14.23
C GLU A 22 0.36 -23.67 14.99
N MET A 23 0.44 -23.70 16.33
CA MET A 23 -0.66 -24.18 17.17
C MET A 23 -1.93 -23.33 17.00
N LEU A 24 -1.79 -22.00 16.93
CA LEU A 24 -2.92 -21.09 16.76
C LEU A 24 -3.50 -21.14 15.33
N GLY A 25 -2.67 -21.48 14.33
CA GLY A 25 -3.10 -21.67 12.96
C GLY A 25 -4.17 -22.77 12.78
N GLU A 26 -4.22 -23.78 13.69
CA GLU A 26 -5.27 -24.79 13.67
C GLU A 26 -6.67 -24.24 13.94
N LEU A 27 -6.79 -23.04 14.50
CA LEU A 27 -8.07 -22.38 14.68
C LEU A 27 -8.71 -21.96 13.36
N ASN A 28 -7.95 -21.90 12.30
CA ASN A 28 -8.39 -21.49 10.95
C ASN A 28 -9.17 -20.16 10.94
N VAL A 29 -8.63 -19.16 11.62
CA VAL A 29 -9.18 -17.79 11.68
C VAL A 29 -8.13 -16.77 11.28
N SER A 30 -8.58 -15.66 10.69
CA SER A 30 -7.70 -14.70 10.02
C SER A 30 -6.74 -13.96 10.95
N HIS A 31 -7.16 -13.58 12.13
CA HIS A 31 -6.40 -12.76 13.08
C HIS A 31 -5.79 -13.57 14.23
N ALA A 32 -5.61 -14.88 14.06
CA ALA A 32 -4.89 -15.72 14.99
C ALA A 32 -3.43 -15.86 14.61
N GLY A 33 -2.56 -15.92 15.60
CA GLY A 33 -1.13 -16.12 15.37
C GLY A 33 -0.29 -15.69 16.57
N ALA A 34 1.01 -15.83 16.44
CA ALA A 34 1.98 -15.39 17.42
C ALA A 34 3.21 -14.82 16.75
N GLY A 35 4.01 -14.09 17.50
CA GLY A 35 5.29 -13.57 17.05
C GLY A 35 6.16 -13.15 18.23
N PHE A 36 7.40 -12.80 17.94
CA PHE A 36 8.34 -12.29 18.91
C PHE A 36 8.83 -10.90 18.50
N ARG A 37 8.69 -9.94 19.39
CA ARG A 37 9.30 -8.62 19.22
C ARG A 37 10.70 -8.65 19.79
N GLY A 38 11.65 -9.07 18.95
CA GLY A 38 13.07 -9.05 19.32
C GLY A 38 13.54 -7.65 19.70
N THR A 39 14.62 -7.59 20.46
CA THR A 39 15.31 -6.32 20.72
C THR A 39 15.84 -5.76 19.40
N ASN A 40 15.61 -4.48 19.13
CA ASN A 40 16.23 -3.79 18.00
C ASN A 40 17.74 -3.99 18.05
N VAL A 41 18.30 -4.63 17.05
CA VAL A 41 19.74 -4.77 16.91
C VAL A 41 20.30 -3.39 16.58
N SER A 42 20.94 -2.74 17.56
CA SER A 42 21.49 -1.38 17.42
C SER A 42 22.52 -1.25 16.30
N ASN A 43 23.03 -2.36 15.79
CA ASN A 43 24.04 -2.44 14.74
C ASN A 43 23.52 -3.01 13.41
N GLY A 44 22.20 -3.08 13.24
CA GLY A 44 21.61 -3.53 11.97
C GLY A 44 22.03 -2.65 10.79
N ASP A 45 22.32 -3.27 9.65
CA ASP A 45 22.64 -2.57 8.40
C ASP A 45 21.35 -2.28 7.62
N ALA A 46 20.80 -1.08 7.81
CA ALA A 46 19.73 -0.60 6.95
C ALA A 46 20.31 -0.08 5.63
N THR A 47 19.96 -0.72 4.52
CA THR A 47 20.38 -0.31 3.18
C THR A 47 19.55 0.87 2.71
N ALA A 48 20.22 1.93 2.25
CA ALA A 48 19.56 3.08 1.66
C ALA A 48 19.28 2.87 0.18
N SER A 49 18.35 3.65 -0.38
CA SER A 49 18.03 3.68 -1.79
C SER A 49 18.54 4.95 -2.47
N LEU A 50 19.02 4.79 -3.69
CA LEU A 50 19.34 5.91 -4.60
C LEU A 50 18.09 6.43 -5.35
N GLY A 51 16.94 5.78 -5.21
CA GLY A 51 15.72 6.11 -5.95
C GLY A 51 15.85 5.81 -7.46
N ILE A 52 16.39 4.66 -7.79
CA ILE A 52 16.57 4.19 -9.18
C ILE A 52 16.24 2.72 -9.33
N PHE A 53 15.89 2.29 -10.53
CA PHE A 53 16.03 0.90 -10.95
C PHE A 53 17.38 0.70 -11.62
N MET A 54 18.06 -0.39 -11.26
CA MET A 54 19.39 -0.75 -11.77
C MET A 54 19.29 -1.96 -12.67
N ASP A 55 20.11 -2.00 -13.72
CA ASP A 55 20.32 -3.23 -14.49
C ASP A 55 21.24 -4.19 -13.70
N TYR A 56 20.66 -5.21 -13.13
CA TYR A 56 21.40 -6.26 -12.42
C TYR A 56 22.20 -7.19 -13.35
N ASN A 57 21.97 -7.11 -14.66
CA ASN A 57 22.72 -7.85 -15.67
C ASN A 57 23.92 -7.07 -16.22
N PHE A 58 24.12 -5.83 -15.81
CA PHE A 58 25.26 -5.01 -16.21
C PHE A 58 26.57 -5.68 -15.82
N LYS A 59 27.52 -5.81 -16.79
CA LYS A 59 28.73 -6.61 -16.61
C LYS A 59 30.01 -5.78 -16.50
N ASP A 60 29.92 -4.46 -16.63
CA ASP A 60 31.04 -3.55 -16.47
C ASP A 60 31.06 -2.92 -15.07
N ASP A 61 32.10 -2.12 -14.80
CA ASP A 61 32.23 -1.38 -13.55
C ASP A 61 31.17 -0.27 -13.43
N GLY A 62 30.52 -0.19 -12.27
CA GLY A 62 29.50 0.80 -11.95
C GLY A 62 28.11 0.23 -11.80
N ILE A 63 27.13 1.13 -11.63
CA ILE A 63 25.70 0.83 -11.60
C ILE A 63 25.07 1.46 -12.84
N LEU A 64 24.52 0.63 -13.73
CA LEU A 64 23.75 1.11 -14.87
C LEU A 64 22.33 1.46 -14.41
N ILE A 65 21.90 2.68 -14.65
CA ILE A 65 20.57 3.17 -14.32
C ILE A 65 19.60 2.79 -15.43
N GLU A 66 18.61 1.96 -15.12
CA GLU A 66 17.50 1.66 -16.03
C GLU A 66 16.41 2.73 -15.97
N GLU A 67 16.10 3.20 -14.76
CA GLU A 67 15.09 4.23 -14.54
C GLU A 67 15.43 5.08 -13.31
N VAL A 68 15.10 6.36 -13.36
CA VAL A 68 15.13 7.26 -12.19
C VAL A 68 13.70 7.39 -11.64
N ILE A 69 13.52 7.03 -10.35
CA ILE A 69 12.21 7.13 -9.69
C ILE A 69 11.88 8.60 -9.46
N SER A 70 10.73 9.02 -9.97
CA SER A 70 10.26 10.40 -9.83
C SER A 70 10.08 10.80 -8.35
N GLY A 71 10.61 11.97 -8.00
CA GLY A 71 10.69 12.47 -6.63
C GLY A 71 11.88 11.91 -5.82
N GLY A 72 12.65 10.98 -6.37
CA GLY A 72 13.82 10.38 -5.74
C GLY A 72 15.03 11.31 -5.65
N PRO A 73 16.12 10.88 -4.96
CA PRO A 73 17.33 11.68 -4.77
C PRO A 73 17.99 12.13 -6.06
N LEU A 74 17.92 11.31 -7.11
CA LEU A 74 18.52 11.56 -8.42
C LEU A 74 17.59 12.27 -9.40
N ASP A 75 16.29 12.39 -9.10
CA ASP A 75 15.31 13.13 -9.90
C ASP A 75 15.39 14.64 -9.60
N LYS A 76 16.46 15.26 -10.03
CA LYS A 76 16.70 16.71 -9.89
C LYS A 76 17.08 17.31 -11.23
N ALA A 77 16.36 18.35 -11.64
CA ALA A 77 16.58 19.02 -12.95
C ALA A 77 18.03 19.50 -13.20
N LYS A 78 18.79 19.76 -12.12
CA LYS A 78 20.20 20.16 -12.21
C LYS A 78 21.16 19.02 -12.52
N PHE A 79 20.71 17.75 -12.40
CA PHE A 79 21.53 16.57 -12.69
C PHE A 79 21.27 16.11 -14.12
N ASP A 80 22.34 15.83 -14.87
CA ASP A 80 22.24 15.25 -16.20
C ASP A 80 22.24 13.72 -16.09
N ILE A 81 21.14 13.18 -15.50
CA ILE A 81 20.95 11.75 -15.26
C ILE A 81 19.70 11.29 -15.99
N SER A 82 19.84 10.23 -16.74
CA SER A 82 18.76 9.59 -17.51
C SER A 82 18.99 8.08 -17.59
N PRO A 83 17.99 7.30 -18.01
CA PRO A 83 18.20 5.90 -18.35
C PRO A 83 19.40 5.69 -19.25
N GLY A 84 20.29 4.78 -18.87
CA GLY A 84 21.59 4.50 -19.48
C GLY A 84 22.78 5.22 -18.81
N SER A 85 22.56 6.16 -17.87
CA SER A 85 23.64 6.73 -17.06
C SER A 85 24.28 5.68 -16.15
N ILE A 86 25.58 5.83 -15.89
CA ILE A 86 26.35 4.88 -15.08
C ILE A 86 26.94 5.61 -13.87
N ILE A 87 26.63 5.15 -12.67
CA ILE A 87 27.29 5.59 -11.43
C ILE A 87 28.61 4.81 -11.32
N LYS A 88 29.73 5.48 -11.48
CA LYS A 88 31.06 4.86 -11.45
C LYS A 88 31.64 4.74 -10.06
N LYS A 89 31.43 5.77 -9.21
CA LYS A 89 31.96 5.77 -7.84
C LYS A 89 30.92 6.28 -6.83
N ILE A 90 31.04 5.78 -5.62
CA ILE A 90 30.32 6.25 -4.43
C ILE A 90 31.38 6.65 -3.39
N ASP A 91 31.33 7.90 -2.88
CA ASP A 91 32.26 8.46 -1.90
C ASP A 91 33.74 8.23 -2.31
N GLY A 92 34.04 8.38 -3.63
CA GLY A 92 35.38 8.21 -4.21
C GLY A 92 35.80 6.76 -4.44
N VAL A 93 35.00 5.77 -4.01
CA VAL A 93 35.29 4.34 -4.18
C VAL A 93 34.67 3.82 -5.48
N LEU A 94 35.51 3.22 -6.33
CA LEU A 94 35.06 2.60 -7.57
C LEU A 94 34.10 1.41 -7.28
N ILE A 95 33.02 1.36 -8.01
CA ILE A 95 32.08 0.23 -7.97
C ILE A 95 32.57 -0.78 -9.00
N ALA A 96 33.30 -1.78 -8.55
CA ALA A 96 33.77 -2.84 -9.45
C ALA A 96 32.64 -3.78 -9.85
N LYS A 97 32.75 -4.34 -11.06
CA LYS A 97 31.79 -5.34 -11.56
C LYS A 97 31.57 -6.50 -10.59
N ASN A 98 30.37 -7.04 -10.59
CA ASN A 98 29.97 -8.18 -9.76
C ASN A 98 30.07 -7.93 -8.23
N GLN A 99 30.11 -6.69 -7.79
CA GLN A 99 30.08 -6.38 -6.36
C GLN A 99 28.66 -6.12 -5.89
N ASP A 100 28.38 -6.52 -4.66
CA ASP A 100 27.15 -6.17 -3.98
C ASP A 100 27.13 -4.65 -3.72
N VAL A 101 26.14 -3.99 -4.31
CA VAL A 101 25.92 -2.55 -4.19
C VAL A 101 25.52 -2.14 -2.78
N SER A 102 24.85 -3.03 -2.03
CA SER A 102 24.35 -2.77 -0.67
C SER A 102 25.44 -2.31 0.27
N LYS A 103 26.67 -2.82 0.13
CA LYS A 103 27.83 -2.41 0.96
C LYS A 103 28.14 -0.92 0.90
N TYR A 104 27.83 -0.24 -0.23
CA TYR A 104 28.02 1.19 -0.38
C TYR A 104 26.85 2.01 0.16
N LEU A 105 25.69 1.36 0.34
CA LEU A 105 24.43 2.00 0.72
C LEU A 105 24.02 1.74 2.17
N ASN A 106 24.63 0.74 2.83
CA ASN A 106 24.35 0.41 4.22
C ASN A 106 24.63 1.59 5.14
N ARG A 107 23.67 1.93 6.01
CA ARG A 107 23.72 3.03 6.99
C ARG A 107 23.87 4.42 6.36
N LYS A 108 23.46 4.58 5.07
CA LYS A 108 23.60 5.84 4.31
C LYS A 108 22.32 6.65 4.19
N THR A 109 21.21 6.19 4.74
CA THR A 109 19.95 6.95 4.72
C THR A 109 20.16 8.34 5.32
N ASP A 110 19.72 9.39 4.60
CA ASP A 110 19.85 10.81 4.96
C ASP A 110 21.29 11.34 5.14
N ALA A 111 22.30 10.50 4.94
CA ALA A 111 23.70 10.93 4.93
C ALA A 111 24.08 11.55 3.58
N PHE A 112 24.95 12.56 3.58
CA PHE A 112 25.50 13.07 2.33
C PHE A 112 26.37 12.01 1.67
N MET A 113 26.15 11.81 0.36
CA MET A 113 26.85 10.83 -0.46
C MET A 113 27.29 11.49 -1.77
N LEU A 114 28.54 11.27 -2.13
CA LEU A 114 29.14 11.76 -3.37
C LEU A 114 29.07 10.69 -4.45
N LEU A 115 28.49 11.01 -5.58
CA LEU A 115 28.42 10.11 -6.74
C LEU A 115 29.19 10.69 -7.93
N GLU A 116 30.02 9.85 -8.57
CA GLU A 116 30.58 10.16 -9.88
C GLU A 116 29.75 9.41 -10.94
N VAL A 117 29.09 10.18 -11.81
CA VAL A 117 28.14 9.67 -12.79
C VAL A 117 28.55 10.07 -14.19
N VAL A 118 28.45 9.13 -15.13
CA VAL A 118 28.66 9.35 -16.56
C VAL A 118 27.34 9.17 -17.29
N ASN A 119 26.96 10.16 -18.08
CA ASN A 119 25.86 10.02 -19.02
C ASN A 119 26.42 9.64 -20.42
N PRO A 120 26.25 8.40 -20.89
CA PRO A 120 26.87 7.95 -22.13
C PRO A 120 26.29 8.62 -23.37
N LYS A 121 25.06 9.17 -23.31
CA LYS A 121 24.40 9.88 -24.42
C LYS A 121 25.03 11.26 -24.63
N THR A 122 25.25 12.00 -23.55
CA THR A 122 25.85 13.34 -23.60
C THR A 122 27.36 13.31 -23.42
N LYS A 123 27.92 12.15 -23.01
CA LYS A 123 29.34 11.95 -22.61
C LYS A 123 29.78 12.88 -21.48
N LYS A 124 28.84 13.42 -20.74
CA LYS A 124 29.10 14.28 -19.59
C LYS A 124 29.42 13.45 -18.36
N GLU A 125 30.53 13.73 -17.75
CA GLU A 125 30.91 13.26 -16.43
C GLU A 125 30.55 14.33 -15.41
N GLN A 126 29.98 13.92 -14.28
CA GLN A 126 29.60 14.84 -13.22
C GLN A 126 29.80 14.21 -11.86
N THR A 127 30.20 15.05 -10.92
CA THR A 127 30.20 14.69 -9.49
C THR A 127 29.03 15.38 -8.81
N ILE A 128 28.18 14.61 -8.19
CA ILE A 128 26.98 15.13 -7.53
C ILE A 128 26.91 14.69 -6.08
N THR A 129 26.31 15.51 -5.25
CA THR A 129 26.04 15.18 -3.85
C THR A 129 24.54 15.00 -3.67
N ILE A 130 24.16 13.86 -3.08
CA ILE A 130 22.78 13.50 -2.78
C ILE A 130 22.66 13.12 -1.31
N LYS A 131 21.41 12.91 -0.88
CA LYS A 131 21.05 12.16 0.34
C LYS A 131 20.21 10.98 -0.10
N PRO A 132 20.70 9.74 0.02
CA PRO A 132 19.91 8.55 -0.21
C PRO A 132 18.72 8.49 0.73
N ILE A 133 17.62 7.89 0.26
CA ILE A 133 16.38 7.71 1.02
C ILE A 133 16.32 6.31 1.63
N SER A 134 15.39 6.09 2.56
CA SER A 134 15.09 4.74 3.04
C SER A 134 14.36 3.92 1.98
N LEU A 135 14.40 2.59 2.09
CA LEU A 135 13.59 1.70 1.24
C LEU A 135 12.09 1.94 1.44
N GLY A 136 11.67 2.27 2.66
CA GLY A 136 10.27 2.64 2.91
C GLY A 136 9.84 3.90 2.16
N GLU A 137 10.73 4.88 2.03
CA GLU A 137 10.45 6.08 1.24
C GLU A 137 10.43 5.79 -0.26
N GLU A 138 11.32 4.94 -0.77
CA GLU A 138 11.28 4.46 -2.15
C GLU A 138 9.94 3.78 -2.46
N ILE A 139 9.50 2.84 -1.60
CA ILE A 139 8.19 2.17 -1.74
C ILE A 139 7.06 3.21 -1.77
N ARG A 140 7.12 4.25 -0.93
CA ARG A 140 6.13 5.34 -0.93
C ARG A 140 6.12 6.13 -2.24
N LEU A 141 7.28 6.37 -2.83
CA LEU A 141 7.38 7.03 -4.15
C LEU A 141 6.76 6.17 -5.25
N LEU A 142 7.07 4.86 -5.26
CA LEU A 142 6.51 3.91 -6.22
C LEU A 142 5.00 3.76 -6.07
N TYR A 143 4.51 3.68 -4.83
CA TYR A 143 3.08 3.69 -4.53
C TYR A 143 2.38 4.96 -5.04
N THR A 144 2.97 6.13 -4.79
CA THR A 144 2.44 7.40 -5.28
C THR A 144 2.41 7.44 -6.82
N ARG A 145 3.44 6.88 -7.47
CA ARG A 145 3.49 6.73 -8.94
C ARG A 145 2.34 5.87 -9.45
N TRP A 146 2.10 4.72 -8.82
CA TRP A 146 1.02 3.80 -9.19
C TRP A 146 -0.36 4.49 -9.10
N ILE A 147 -0.64 5.19 -8.00
CA ILE A 147 -1.89 5.96 -7.86
C ILE A 147 -2.06 6.99 -8.99
N LYS A 148 -1.00 7.76 -9.30
CA LYS A 148 -1.04 8.77 -10.36
C LYS A 148 -1.26 8.16 -11.75
N ILE A 149 -0.71 6.98 -12.01
CA ILE A 149 -0.95 6.25 -13.26
C ILE A 149 -2.42 5.88 -13.36
N ASN A 150 -2.99 5.24 -12.33
CA ASN A 150 -4.40 4.84 -12.31
C ASN A 150 -5.35 6.06 -12.40
N GLU A 151 -5.04 7.13 -11.69
CA GLU A 151 -5.80 8.38 -11.79
C GLU A 151 -5.83 8.93 -13.23
N LYS A 152 -4.67 8.96 -13.88
CA LYS A 152 -4.53 9.42 -15.27
C LYS A 152 -5.26 8.49 -16.25
N GLU A 153 -5.20 7.19 -16.02
CA GLU A 153 -5.91 6.17 -16.83
C GLU A 153 -7.42 6.38 -16.73
N VAL A 154 -7.96 6.49 -15.52
CA VAL A 154 -9.38 6.73 -15.28
C VAL A 154 -9.82 8.05 -15.92
N ASP A 155 -9.06 9.12 -15.77
CA ASP A 155 -9.36 10.41 -16.39
C ASP A 155 -9.40 10.29 -17.93
N SER A 156 -8.39 9.64 -18.52
CA SER A 156 -8.27 9.42 -19.96
C SER A 156 -9.43 8.57 -20.52
N LEU A 157 -9.66 7.38 -19.94
CA LEU A 157 -10.70 6.45 -20.40
C LEU A 157 -12.10 7.00 -20.21
N SER A 158 -12.33 7.84 -19.21
CA SER A 158 -13.63 8.49 -18.96
C SER A 158 -13.81 9.82 -19.69
N ASN A 159 -12.84 10.26 -20.49
CA ASN A 159 -12.82 11.62 -21.08
C ASN A 159 -13.01 12.71 -20.01
N GLY A 160 -12.31 12.59 -18.89
CA GLY A 160 -12.35 13.53 -17.79
C GLY A 160 -13.62 13.50 -16.93
N GLN A 161 -14.50 12.51 -17.11
CA GLN A 161 -15.79 12.49 -16.42
C GLN A 161 -15.75 11.82 -15.03
N LEU A 162 -14.77 10.97 -14.76
CA LEU A 162 -14.64 10.25 -13.49
C LEU A 162 -13.40 10.68 -12.73
N GLY A 163 -13.51 10.68 -11.39
CA GLY A 163 -12.39 10.79 -10.48
C GLY A 163 -11.89 9.41 -10.04
N TYR A 164 -10.71 9.37 -9.43
CA TYR A 164 -10.12 8.17 -8.87
C TYR A 164 -9.53 8.46 -7.49
N VAL A 165 -9.86 7.62 -6.51
CA VAL A 165 -9.26 7.64 -5.18
C VAL A 165 -8.81 6.24 -4.79
N HIS A 166 -7.72 6.13 -4.03
CA HIS A 166 -7.27 4.88 -3.45
C HIS A 166 -7.31 4.92 -1.92
N ILE A 167 -7.84 3.86 -1.30
CA ILE A 167 -7.92 3.70 0.15
C ILE A 167 -6.96 2.58 0.57
N PRO A 168 -5.73 2.90 1.00
CA PRO A 168 -4.70 1.89 1.32
C PRO A 168 -4.93 1.21 2.67
N GLY A 169 -5.76 1.79 3.53
CA GLY A 169 -6.06 1.29 4.86
C GLY A 169 -7.19 2.08 5.51
N MET A 170 -7.80 1.48 6.50
CA MET A 170 -8.99 1.99 7.18
C MET A 170 -8.60 2.81 8.41
N SER A 171 -8.15 4.06 8.19
CA SER A 171 -7.75 4.99 9.25
C SER A 171 -8.02 6.46 8.88
N ASP A 172 -7.85 7.36 9.84
CA ASP A 172 -8.17 8.78 9.70
C ASP A 172 -7.42 9.48 8.55
N ALA A 173 -6.14 9.23 8.37
CA ALA A 173 -5.35 9.91 7.33
C ALA A 173 -5.82 9.57 5.90
N PRO A 174 -6.00 8.31 5.50
CA PRO A 174 -6.67 7.95 4.25
C PRO A 174 -8.08 8.54 4.12
N TYR A 175 -8.89 8.52 5.18
CA TYR A 175 -10.24 9.09 5.14
C TYR A 175 -10.23 10.58 4.80
N ARG A 176 -9.37 11.36 5.47
CA ARG A 176 -9.24 12.80 5.18
C ARG A 176 -8.81 13.05 3.74
N SER A 177 -7.89 12.24 3.22
CA SER A 177 -7.42 12.37 1.84
C SER A 177 -8.54 12.13 0.84
N ILE A 178 -9.27 11.02 0.96
CA ILE A 178 -10.39 10.72 0.04
C ILE A 178 -11.53 11.71 0.20
N TYR A 179 -11.84 12.16 1.41
CA TYR A 179 -12.85 13.18 1.65
C TYR A 179 -12.49 14.48 0.91
N GLN A 180 -11.24 14.95 1.06
CA GLN A 180 -10.74 16.14 0.37
C GLN A 180 -10.83 15.98 -1.15
N ASP A 181 -10.42 14.84 -1.67
CA ASP A 181 -10.42 14.59 -3.11
C ASP A 181 -11.84 14.46 -3.66
N MET A 182 -12.70 13.69 -3.02
CA MET A 182 -14.06 13.45 -3.50
C MET A 182 -14.96 14.69 -3.37
N MET A 183 -14.85 15.43 -2.26
CA MET A 183 -15.68 16.63 -2.01
C MET A 183 -15.09 17.89 -2.67
N GLY A 184 -13.78 17.91 -2.94
CA GLY A 184 -13.07 19.04 -3.53
C GLY A 184 -12.62 18.79 -4.96
N LYS A 185 -11.51 18.08 -5.15
CA LYS A 185 -10.85 17.84 -6.44
C LYS A 185 -11.79 17.26 -7.51
N TYR A 186 -12.69 16.35 -7.11
CA TYR A 186 -13.64 15.69 -8.01
C TYR A 186 -15.08 16.18 -7.87
N SER A 187 -15.27 17.36 -7.30
CA SER A 187 -16.60 17.94 -7.11
C SER A 187 -17.36 18.22 -8.42
N ASP A 188 -16.68 18.36 -9.54
CA ASP A 188 -17.24 18.56 -10.88
C ASP A 188 -17.43 17.25 -11.66
N LYS A 189 -16.81 16.15 -11.21
CA LYS A 189 -16.89 14.84 -11.91
C LYS A 189 -18.28 14.22 -11.77
N LYS A 190 -18.65 13.34 -12.70
CA LYS A 190 -19.93 12.62 -12.69
C LYS A 190 -19.97 11.46 -11.70
N GLY A 191 -18.83 10.93 -11.31
CA GLY A 191 -18.67 9.84 -10.36
C GLY A 191 -17.22 9.63 -10.00
N VAL A 192 -16.94 8.70 -9.06
CA VAL A 192 -15.59 8.39 -8.60
C VAL A 192 -15.37 6.88 -8.53
N ILE A 193 -14.23 6.45 -9.03
CA ILE A 193 -13.70 5.10 -8.81
C ILE A 193 -13.01 5.07 -7.45
N VAL A 194 -13.45 4.18 -6.57
CA VAL A 194 -12.89 3.97 -5.22
C VAL A 194 -12.11 2.69 -5.26
N ASP A 195 -10.81 2.80 -5.40
CA ASP A 195 -9.92 1.63 -5.41
C ASP A 195 -9.51 1.28 -3.98
N THR A 196 -9.82 0.07 -3.56
CA THR A 196 -9.48 -0.46 -2.23
C THR A 196 -8.54 -1.65 -2.31
N ARG A 197 -7.95 -1.90 -3.46
CA ARG A 197 -6.96 -2.96 -3.62
C ARG A 197 -5.81 -2.77 -2.63
N PHE A 198 -5.34 -3.88 -2.06
CA PHE A 198 -4.25 -3.92 -1.06
C PHE A 198 -4.57 -3.22 0.28
N ASN A 199 -5.85 -2.97 0.58
CA ASN A 199 -6.26 -2.37 1.85
C ASN A 199 -6.04 -3.35 3.01
N GLY A 200 -5.14 -3.01 3.93
CA GLY A 200 -4.77 -3.85 5.06
C GLY A 200 -5.76 -3.83 6.25
N GLY A 201 -6.86 -3.08 6.14
CA GLY A 201 -7.84 -2.93 7.22
C GLY A 201 -7.56 -1.77 8.16
N GLY A 202 -8.16 -1.81 9.33
CA GLY A 202 -8.15 -0.76 10.35
C GLY A 202 -9.50 -0.68 11.06
N ASP A 203 -10.06 0.54 11.16
CA ASP A 203 -11.39 0.80 11.74
C ASP A 203 -12.00 2.07 11.11
N LEU A 204 -12.63 1.95 9.94
CA LEU A 204 -13.18 3.08 9.17
C LEU A 204 -14.48 2.74 8.43
N VAL A 205 -14.91 1.50 8.43
CA VAL A 205 -16.06 1.05 7.62
C VAL A 205 -17.33 1.83 7.93
N ALA A 206 -17.58 2.18 9.20
CA ALA A 206 -18.75 2.93 9.60
C ALA A 206 -18.76 4.36 9.02
N ASP A 207 -17.62 5.06 9.08
CA ASP A 207 -17.48 6.42 8.55
C ASP A 207 -17.66 6.44 7.03
N LEU A 208 -17.08 5.47 6.33
CA LEU A 208 -17.24 5.32 4.88
C LEU A 208 -18.69 5.00 4.51
N ALA A 209 -19.34 4.11 5.26
CA ALA A 209 -20.76 3.80 5.05
C ALA A 209 -21.62 5.06 5.20
N MET A 210 -21.43 5.85 6.25
CA MET A 210 -22.14 7.11 6.45
C MET A 210 -21.82 8.15 5.35
N PHE A 211 -20.56 8.24 4.96
CA PHE A 211 -20.11 9.13 3.89
C PHE A 211 -20.80 8.85 2.55
N PHE A 212 -20.97 7.57 2.20
CA PHE A 212 -21.63 7.17 0.96
C PHE A 212 -23.15 7.09 1.04
N THR A 213 -23.74 6.84 2.21
CA THR A 213 -25.18 6.57 2.35
C THR A 213 -25.97 7.61 3.16
N GLY A 214 -25.31 8.66 3.64
CA GLY A 214 -25.96 9.68 4.48
C GLY A 214 -27.29 10.17 3.90
N VAL A 215 -28.37 10.09 4.68
CA VAL A 215 -29.73 10.44 4.24
C VAL A 215 -29.95 11.95 4.38
N PRO A 216 -30.36 12.67 3.30
CA PRO A 216 -30.72 14.07 3.39
C PRO A 216 -31.93 14.31 4.30
N PHE A 217 -31.86 15.29 5.19
CA PHE A 217 -32.96 15.67 6.08
C PHE A 217 -33.25 17.17 6.13
N ILE A 218 -32.36 18.01 5.59
CA ILE A 218 -32.56 19.46 5.39
C ILE A 218 -32.18 19.84 3.98
N THR A 219 -32.93 20.72 3.36
CA THR A 219 -32.60 21.34 2.07
C THR A 219 -32.47 22.84 2.24
N TYR A 220 -31.36 23.41 1.81
CA TYR A 220 -31.14 24.84 1.74
C TYR A 220 -31.49 25.34 0.35
N ALA A 221 -32.41 26.28 0.27
CA ALA A 221 -32.89 26.81 -1.00
C ALA A 221 -33.16 28.31 -0.93
N THR A 222 -33.02 28.97 -2.06
CA THR A 222 -33.64 30.26 -2.35
C THR A 222 -34.89 30.03 -3.19
N ASP A 223 -35.70 31.05 -3.42
CA ASP A 223 -36.88 30.95 -4.31
C ASP A 223 -36.49 30.51 -5.74
N ALA A 224 -35.23 30.76 -6.14
CA ALA A 224 -34.74 30.46 -7.49
C ALA A 224 -34.08 29.08 -7.62
N LYS A 225 -33.46 28.56 -6.55
CA LYS A 225 -32.68 27.31 -6.66
C LYS A 225 -32.36 26.69 -5.29
N VAL A 226 -32.15 25.37 -5.31
CA VAL A 226 -31.51 24.63 -4.22
C VAL A 226 -30.02 24.96 -4.19
N VAL A 227 -29.47 25.28 -3.02
CA VAL A 227 -28.08 25.67 -2.82
C VAL A 227 -27.30 24.70 -1.96
N GLY A 228 -27.97 23.75 -1.28
CA GLY A 228 -27.33 22.74 -0.45
C GLY A 228 -28.30 21.99 0.45
N GLY A 229 -27.81 21.32 1.45
CA GLY A 229 -28.62 20.58 2.44
C GLY A 229 -27.77 19.84 3.45
N GLU A 230 -28.41 19.19 4.41
CA GLU A 230 -27.74 18.36 5.41
C GLU A 230 -28.06 16.86 5.21
N PRO A 231 -27.08 15.98 5.47
CA PRO A 231 -25.70 16.29 5.86
C PRO A 231 -24.88 16.80 4.68
N THR A 232 -24.08 17.85 4.90
CA THR A 232 -23.18 18.41 3.88
C THR A 232 -21.98 17.49 3.60
N SER A 233 -21.63 16.67 4.58
CA SER A 233 -20.44 15.80 4.57
C SER A 233 -20.69 14.43 3.97
N ARG A 234 -21.53 14.32 2.93
CA ARG A 234 -21.78 13.05 2.24
C ARG A 234 -21.45 13.14 0.76
N PHE A 235 -21.00 12.03 0.20
CA PHE A 235 -20.78 11.93 -1.25
C PHE A 235 -22.05 11.41 -1.93
N THR A 236 -22.60 12.19 -2.86
CA THR A 236 -23.91 11.94 -3.47
C THR A 236 -23.86 11.44 -4.89
N LYS A 237 -22.66 11.37 -5.48
CA LYS A 237 -22.51 10.94 -6.87
C LYS A 237 -22.25 9.43 -6.94
N PRO A 238 -22.48 8.80 -8.11
CA PRO A 238 -22.19 7.40 -8.30
C PRO A 238 -20.74 7.05 -7.98
N THR A 239 -20.53 5.90 -7.35
CA THR A 239 -19.21 5.31 -7.14
C THR A 239 -19.17 3.88 -7.66
N LEU A 240 -17.96 3.43 -7.98
CA LEU A 240 -17.63 2.03 -8.24
C LEU A 240 -16.45 1.67 -7.36
N SER A 241 -16.48 0.53 -6.68
CA SER A 241 -15.35 0.09 -5.87
C SER A 241 -14.59 -1.06 -6.52
N ILE A 242 -13.24 -0.98 -6.48
CA ILE A 242 -12.34 -2.03 -6.98
C ILE A 242 -11.80 -2.82 -5.80
N PHE A 243 -11.90 -4.15 -5.89
CA PHE A 243 -11.51 -5.11 -4.87
C PHE A 243 -10.40 -6.03 -5.35
N ASN A 244 -9.57 -6.53 -4.43
CA ASN A 244 -8.68 -7.64 -4.71
C ASN A 244 -8.50 -8.57 -3.51
N GLU A 245 -7.86 -9.71 -3.75
CA GLU A 245 -7.62 -10.77 -2.78
C GLU A 245 -6.62 -10.40 -1.67
N SER A 246 -5.97 -9.25 -1.76
CA SER A 246 -5.08 -8.72 -0.71
C SER A 246 -5.76 -7.79 0.29
N MET A 247 -7.06 -7.53 0.13
CA MET A 247 -7.82 -6.78 1.12
C MET A 247 -7.98 -7.63 2.39
N TYR A 248 -7.88 -6.98 3.55
CA TYR A 248 -7.84 -7.69 4.83
C TYR A 248 -8.60 -6.94 5.94
N SER A 249 -9.10 -7.69 6.95
CA SER A 249 -9.68 -7.12 8.16
C SER A 249 -10.84 -6.16 7.85
N ASP A 250 -10.80 -4.91 8.31
CA ASP A 250 -11.81 -3.88 8.01
C ASP A 250 -11.95 -3.58 6.51
N GLY A 251 -10.95 -3.92 5.68
CA GLY A 251 -11.07 -3.91 4.22
C GLY A 251 -12.11 -4.91 3.71
N HIS A 252 -12.21 -6.09 4.32
CA HIS A 252 -13.29 -7.04 4.04
C HIS A 252 -14.64 -6.55 4.58
N CYS A 253 -14.68 -5.98 5.79
CA CYS A 253 -15.88 -5.37 6.33
C CYS A 253 -16.44 -4.29 5.39
N TYR A 254 -15.55 -3.47 4.82
CA TYR A 254 -15.92 -2.48 3.80
C TYR A 254 -16.49 -3.12 2.54
N ALA A 255 -15.85 -4.15 1.98
CA ALA A 255 -16.32 -4.81 0.77
C ALA A 255 -17.72 -5.39 0.93
N SER A 256 -17.98 -6.06 2.07
CA SER A 256 -19.30 -6.58 2.43
C SER A 256 -20.31 -5.45 2.63
N GLY A 257 -19.96 -4.43 3.42
CA GLY A 257 -20.83 -3.29 3.68
C GLY A 257 -21.18 -2.50 2.42
N TYR A 258 -20.20 -2.24 1.55
CA TYR A 258 -20.41 -1.55 0.27
C TYR A 258 -21.41 -2.30 -0.62
N THR A 259 -21.31 -3.63 -0.66
CA THR A 259 -22.19 -4.52 -1.43
C THR A 259 -23.58 -4.60 -0.80
N ASP A 260 -23.68 -4.85 0.49
CA ASP A 260 -24.94 -5.01 1.24
C ASP A 260 -25.79 -3.74 1.28
N LEU A 261 -25.13 -2.58 1.38
CA LEU A 261 -25.76 -1.25 1.34
C LEU A 261 -26.07 -0.78 -0.08
N LYS A 262 -25.61 -1.52 -1.11
CA LYS A 262 -25.82 -1.20 -2.54
C LYS A 262 -25.32 0.20 -2.88
N ILE A 263 -24.15 0.58 -2.36
CA ILE A 263 -23.56 1.90 -2.54
C ILE A 263 -23.23 2.14 -4.02
N GLY A 264 -22.66 1.14 -4.68
CA GLY A 264 -22.31 1.19 -6.11
C GLY A 264 -21.98 -0.19 -6.66
N LYS A 265 -21.46 -0.24 -7.87
CA LYS A 265 -20.96 -1.49 -8.48
C LYS A 265 -19.60 -1.84 -7.87
N THR A 266 -19.28 -3.14 -7.88
CA THR A 266 -18.01 -3.68 -7.41
C THR A 266 -17.34 -4.49 -8.52
N VAL A 267 -16.03 -4.30 -8.68
CA VAL A 267 -15.21 -4.91 -9.74
C VAL A 267 -13.93 -5.45 -9.13
N GLY A 268 -13.36 -6.48 -9.70
CA GLY A 268 -12.06 -7.03 -9.30
C GLY A 268 -12.13 -8.49 -8.88
N MET A 269 -11.44 -8.83 -7.81
CA MET A 269 -11.35 -10.20 -7.32
C MET A 269 -12.04 -10.35 -5.95
N PRO A 270 -12.44 -11.58 -5.58
CA PRO A 270 -13.04 -11.85 -4.29
C PRO A 270 -12.15 -11.39 -3.12
N VAL A 271 -12.77 -10.79 -2.12
CA VAL A 271 -12.09 -10.37 -0.88
C VAL A 271 -12.16 -11.51 0.14
N PRO A 272 -11.02 -11.96 0.70
CA PRO A 272 -11.00 -13.04 1.69
C PRO A 272 -11.83 -12.73 2.93
N GLY A 273 -12.43 -13.76 3.51
CA GLY A 273 -13.28 -13.68 4.70
C GLY A 273 -12.50 -13.38 5.97
N THR A 274 -12.23 -12.12 6.24
CA THR A 274 -11.35 -11.68 7.34
C THR A 274 -11.93 -10.54 8.18
N CYS A 275 -13.23 -10.25 8.08
CA CYS A 275 -13.89 -9.23 8.89
C CYS A 275 -14.18 -9.77 10.30
N SER A 276 -13.20 -9.63 11.18
CA SER A 276 -13.25 -10.02 12.58
C SER A 276 -12.31 -9.15 13.42
N PHE A 277 -12.48 -9.16 14.74
CA PHE A 277 -11.71 -8.32 15.64
C PHE A 277 -10.57 -9.11 16.26
N ALA A 278 -9.36 -8.61 16.12
CA ALA A 278 -8.17 -9.20 16.73
C ALA A 278 -8.06 -8.86 18.22
N GLY A 279 -7.72 -9.85 19.02
CA GLY A 279 -7.30 -9.67 20.41
C GLY A 279 -5.87 -10.12 20.57
N TRP A 280 -4.96 -9.20 20.94
CA TRP A 280 -3.53 -9.47 21.05
C TRP A 280 -3.07 -9.31 22.50
N GLU A 281 -2.27 -10.26 22.98
CA GLU A 281 -1.65 -10.23 24.30
C GLU A 281 -0.14 -10.41 24.18
N SER A 282 0.60 -9.81 25.12
CA SER A 282 2.06 -9.93 25.20
C SER A 282 2.46 -10.82 26.37
N LEU A 283 3.44 -11.67 26.14
CA LEU A 283 4.04 -12.52 27.17
C LEU A 283 5.29 -11.84 27.78
N PRO A 284 5.67 -12.20 29.01
CA PRO A 284 6.81 -11.58 29.69
C PRO A 284 8.15 -11.69 28.94
N ASN A 285 8.31 -12.70 28.09
CA ASN A 285 9.52 -12.92 27.29
C ASN A 285 9.58 -12.08 26.01
N GLY A 286 8.59 -11.20 25.75
CA GLY A 286 8.52 -10.37 24.55
C GLY A 286 7.80 -11.03 23.38
N SER A 287 7.38 -12.28 23.49
CA SER A 287 6.45 -12.90 22.53
C SER A 287 5.07 -12.28 22.67
N TYR A 288 4.29 -12.29 21.59
CA TYR A 288 2.88 -11.92 21.60
C TYR A 288 2.08 -12.97 20.85
N TRP A 289 0.82 -13.09 21.19
CA TRP A 289 -0.11 -13.98 20.54
C TRP A 289 -1.49 -13.32 20.42
N GLY A 290 -2.29 -13.80 19.50
CA GLY A 290 -3.62 -13.28 19.27
C GLY A 290 -4.59 -14.32 18.80
N VAL A 291 -5.84 -14.07 19.12
CA VAL A 291 -7.02 -14.83 18.64
C VAL A 291 -8.13 -13.87 18.31
N VAL A 292 -9.17 -14.38 17.65
CA VAL A 292 -10.39 -13.62 17.34
C VAL A 292 -11.40 -13.76 18.48
N PRO A 293 -11.54 -12.76 19.37
CA PRO A 293 -12.53 -12.80 20.44
C PRO A 293 -13.95 -12.49 19.95
N ILE A 294 -14.07 -11.75 18.85
CA ILE A 294 -15.34 -11.28 18.29
C ILE A 294 -15.32 -11.44 16.78
N SER A 295 -16.27 -12.16 16.22
CA SER A 295 -16.49 -12.28 14.78
C SER A 295 -17.71 -11.46 14.36
N ALA A 296 -17.69 -10.97 13.11
CA ALA A 296 -18.76 -10.19 12.52
C ALA A 296 -19.72 -11.07 11.71
N LYS A 297 -20.98 -10.62 11.60
CA LYS A 297 -21.97 -11.15 10.67
C LYS A 297 -22.36 -10.09 9.65
N ASN A 298 -22.56 -10.51 8.40
CA ASN A 298 -23.08 -9.65 7.34
C ASN A 298 -24.59 -9.35 7.57
N LYS A 299 -25.16 -8.56 6.68
CA LYS A 299 -26.60 -8.18 6.74
C LYS A 299 -27.56 -9.38 6.67
N ALA A 300 -27.14 -10.48 6.04
CA ALA A 300 -27.93 -11.71 5.97
C ALA A 300 -27.83 -12.57 7.26
N GLY A 301 -26.99 -12.18 8.21
CA GLY A 301 -26.75 -12.92 9.46
C GLY A 301 -25.72 -14.04 9.33
N GLU A 302 -24.99 -14.11 8.23
CA GLU A 302 -23.94 -15.11 7.98
C GLU A 302 -22.60 -14.64 8.57
N TRP A 303 -21.83 -15.59 9.12
CA TRP A 303 -20.49 -15.29 9.62
C TRP A 303 -19.56 -14.85 8.47
N MET A 304 -18.83 -13.76 8.68
CA MET A 304 -17.92 -13.21 7.68
C MET A 304 -16.54 -13.85 7.71
N GLU A 305 -16.12 -14.42 8.83
CA GLU A 305 -14.85 -15.15 8.92
C GLU A 305 -14.88 -16.38 8.00
N ASN A 306 -13.84 -16.55 7.19
CA ASN A 306 -13.74 -17.60 6.16
C ASN A 306 -14.85 -17.56 5.08
N ASN A 307 -15.63 -16.50 5.00
CA ASN A 307 -16.67 -16.32 4.00
C ASN A 307 -16.37 -15.07 3.15
N GLN A 308 -15.85 -15.29 1.96
CA GLN A 308 -15.38 -14.20 1.08
C GLN A 308 -16.52 -13.34 0.53
N THR A 309 -16.21 -12.07 0.22
CA THR A 309 -17.13 -11.18 -0.49
C THR A 309 -16.78 -11.15 -1.98
N GLU A 310 -17.76 -11.51 -2.83
CA GLU A 310 -17.64 -11.53 -4.26
C GLU A 310 -17.87 -10.14 -4.88
N PRO A 311 -17.04 -9.69 -5.84
CA PRO A 311 -17.37 -8.53 -6.64
C PRO A 311 -18.50 -8.87 -7.64
N MET A 312 -19.29 -7.87 -8.02
CA MET A 312 -20.34 -8.04 -9.05
C MET A 312 -19.75 -8.41 -10.42
N ILE A 313 -18.54 -7.91 -10.71
CA ILE A 313 -17.82 -8.16 -11.97
C ILE A 313 -16.42 -8.64 -11.62
N ARG A 314 -16.13 -9.91 -11.87
CA ARG A 314 -14.78 -10.44 -11.68
C ARG A 314 -13.85 -9.97 -12.78
N VAL A 315 -12.76 -9.35 -12.39
CA VAL A 315 -11.65 -8.94 -13.28
C VAL A 315 -10.35 -9.28 -12.56
N LYS A 316 -9.46 -9.97 -13.27
CA LYS A 316 -8.15 -10.37 -12.76
C LYS A 316 -7.08 -9.94 -13.74
N ASN A 317 -6.07 -9.26 -13.26
CA ASN A 317 -4.88 -8.99 -14.05
C ASN A 317 -4.10 -10.29 -14.28
N MET A 318 -3.73 -10.53 -15.54
CA MET A 318 -2.86 -11.66 -15.87
C MET A 318 -1.39 -11.28 -15.61
N PRO A 319 -0.52 -12.25 -15.31
CA PRO A 319 0.90 -11.98 -15.16
C PRO A 319 1.48 -11.20 -16.33
N GLY A 320 2.24 -10.15 -16.06
CA GLY A 320 2.86 -9.27 -17.05
C GLY A 320 1.95 -8.17 -17.63
N GLN A 321 0.66 -8.11 -17.31
CA GLN A 321 -0.20 -7.03 -17.78
C GLN A 321 0.20 -5.69 -17.18
N ILE A 322 0.42 -5.64 -15.87
CA ILE A 322 0.84 -4.41 -15.18
C ILE A 322 2.18 -3.90 -15.71
N ASP A 323 3.12 -4.79 -16.00
CA ASP A 323 4.42 -4.45 -16.59
C ASP A 323 4.29 -3.84 -18.00
N ASN A 324 3.20 -4.17 -18.70
CA ASN A 324 2.84 -3.61 -20.00
C ASN A 324 1.88 -2.42 -19.92
N GLY A 325 1.66 -1.86 -18.74
CA GLY A 325 0.79 -0.70 -18.50
C GLY A 325 -0.71 -1.01 -18.60
N ILE A 326 -1.10 -2.26 -18.40
CA ILE A 326 -2.50 -2.69 -18.36
C ILE A 326 -2.85 -3.03 -16.91
N ASP A 327 -3.70 -2.22 -16.29
CA ASP A 327 -4.17 -2.43 -14.91
C ASP A 327 -5.73 -2.35 -14.81
#